data_7b28f1e244dc94a6dfe44e76951df337
#
_entry.id   7b28f1e244dc94a6dfe44e76951df337
#
_cell.length_a   1.000
_cell.length_b   1.000
_cell.length_c   1.000
_cell.angle_alpha   90.00
_cell.angle_beta   90.00
_cell.angle_gamma   90.00
#
_symmetry.space_group_name_H-M   'P 1'
#
loop_
_entity.id
_entity.type
_entity.pdbx_description
1 polymer ?
#
loop_
_entity_poly.entity_id
_entity_poly.type
_entity_poly.pdbx_seq_one_letter_code
_entity_poly.pdbx_strand_id
1 'polypeptide(L)'
;GVNHKIKILDFMKNATIDDELEEAVENNTEKEISSFINSEEAMPSVKKEKLDNGIKESVNKEIEDILNEDKEEIEKKEYVFPNTELLNVNNKTKLNSSDKKELIDSANKLEETLGSFGVDAKVVQVTKGPSVTRFELQPSPGVKVSKIVNLSDDIALGLAASGVRIEAPIPGKAAVGIEVPNKKQTPVFLREVLDSKEFTSSNKKLAFALGKDIGGACVVGDLSKMPHTLIAGATGSGKSVCINSLIISLLYKYSPD
;
A
#
# COMPACT_ATOMS: atom_id res chain seq x y z
N GLY A 1 17.49 -25.69 29.61
CA GLY A 1 17.41 -25.09 28.31
C GLY A 1 16.09 -24.36 28.21
N VAL A 2 16.09 -23.03 28.17
CA VAL A 2 14.89 -22.22 27.95
C VAL A 2 14.53 -22.40 26.48
N ASN A 3 13.37 -23.03 26.18
CA ASN A 3 12.85 -23.13 24.83
C ASN A 3 12.52 -21.71 24.31
N HIS A 4 13.47 -21.16 23.57
CA HIS A 4 13.27 -19.87 22.91
C HIS A 4 12.30 -20.07 21.72
N LYS A 5 11.06 -19.58 21.87
CA LYS A 5 10.07 -19.65 20.78
C LYS A 5 10.29 -18.49 19.82
N ILE A 6 10.75 -18.79 18.62
CA ILE A 6 10.88 -17.82 17.54
C ILE A 6 9.46 -17.46 17.05
N LYS A 7 9.15 -16.16 17.02
CA LYS A 7 7.88 -15.66 16.46
C LYS A 7 7.99 -15.58 14.94
N ILE A 8 7.15 -16.34 14.23
CA ILE A 8 7.08 -16.31 12.77
C ILE A 8 5.85 -15.51 12.35
N LEU A 9 6.07 -14.44 11.60
CA LEU A 9 5.02 -13.63 10.98
C LEU A 9 4.97 -13.90 9.48
N ASP A 10 3.73 -14.04 8.98
CA ASP A 10 3.44 -14.22 7.57
C ASP A 10 2.75 -12.97 7.04
N PHE A 11 3.29 -12.35 6.01
CA PHE A 11 2.71 -11.16 5.39
C PHE A 11 1.30 -11.39 4.81
N MET A 12 0.94 -12.66 4.56
CA MET A 12 -0.38 -13.01 4.06
C MET A 12 -1.46 -13.03 5.15
N LYS A 13 -1.09 -13.16 6.43
CA LYS A 13 -2.04 -13.16 7.54
C LYS A 13 -2.53 -11.77 7.93
N ASN A 14 -1.71 -10.74 7.73
CA ASN A 14 -2.08 -9.37 8.09
C ASN A 14 -3.17 -8.78 7.17
N ALA A 15 -3.47 -9.44 6.03
CA ALA A 15 -4.57 -9.07 5.14
C ALA A 15 -5.96 -9.58 5.60
N THR A 16 -6.00 -10.50 6.58
CA THR A 16 -7.26 -11.19 6.99
C THR A 16 -7.69 -10.91 8.43
N ILE A 17 -6.96 -10.12 9.21
CA ILE A 17 -7.29 -9.84 10.62
C ILE A 17 -8.41 -8.81 10.77
N ASP A 18 -8.73 -8.07 9.71
CA ASP A 18 -9.76 -7.01 9.77
C ASP A 18 -11.22 -7.52 9.61
N ASP A 19 -11.43 -8.77 9.18
CA ASP A 19 -12.80 -9.30 8.97
C ASP A 19 -13.53 -9.67 10.28
N GLU A 20 -12.85 -9.82 11.42
CA GLU A 20 -13.48 -10.17 12.70
C GLU A 20 -13.92 -8.95 13.55
N LEU A 21 -13.59 -7.70 13.13
CA LEU A 21 -13.94 -6.48 13.86
C LEU A 21 -15.13 -5.70 13.26
N GLU A 22 -15.65 -6.08 12.09
CA GLU A 22 -16.77 -5.35 11.45
C GLU A 22 -18.15 -5.65 12.05
N GLU A 23 -18.37 -6.75 12.77
CA GLU A 23 -19.68 -7.04 13.39
C GLU A 23 -20.02 -6.18 14.64
N ALA A 24 -19.08 -5.39 15.16
CA ALA A 24 -19.30 -4.62 16.41
C ALA A 24 -19.61 -3.12 16.22
N VAL A 25 -19.54 -2.57 14.99
CA VAL A 25 -19.62 -1.11 14.75
C VAL A 25 -20.90 -0.65 14.03
N GLU A 26 -21.70 -1.55 13.46
CA GLU A 26 -22.88 -1.16 12.65
C GLU A 26 -24.09 -0.60 13.44
N ASN A 27 -24.06 -0.54 14.77
CA ASN A 27 -25.25 -0.16 15.56
C ASN A 27 -25.28 1.28 16.11
N ASN A 28 -24.35 2.19 15.74
CA ASN A 28 -24.31 3.52 16.38
C ASN A 28 -24.31 4.75 15.46
N THR A 29 -24.47 4.64 14.15
CA THR A 29 -24.31 5.81 13.24
C THR A 29 -25.60 6.36 12.60
N GLU A 30 -26.79 5.82 12.90
CA GLU A 30 -28.05 6.32 12.29
C GLU A 30 -28.75 7.47 13.03
N LYS A 31 -28.19 7.99 14.15
CA LYS A 31 -28.89 8.99 14.97
C LYS A 31 -28.41 10.45 14.88
N GLU A 32 -27.37 10.77 14.13
CA GLU A 32 -26.82 12.15 14.12
C GLU A 32 -26.96 12.94 12.80
N ILE A 33 -27.62 12.43 11.77
CA ILE A 33 -27.68 13.12 10.45
C ILE A 33 -28.98 13.95 10.24
N SER A 34 -29.93 13.96 11.19
CA SER A 34 -31.23 14.63 10.99
C SER A 34 -31.33 16.09 11.47
N SER A 35 -30.22 16.75 11.90
CA SER A 35 -30.32 18.09 12.53
C SER A 35 -29.71 19.27 11.77
N PHE A 36 -29.24 19.11 10.52
CA PHE A 36 -28.54 20.18 9.80
C PHE A 36 -29.18 20.68 8.50
N ILE A 37 -30.46 20.45 8.27
CA ILE A 37 -31.17 21.06 7.12
C ILE A 37 -32.27 21.95 7.68
N ASN A 38 -31.96 23.22 7.96
CA ASN A 38 -32.88 24.37 7.92
C ASN A 38 -32.14 25.64 8.33
N SER A 39 -31.69 26.42 7.36
CA SER A 39 -31.61 27.87 7.49
C SER A 39 -31.56 28.50 6.08
N GLU A 40 -32.71 28.98 5.63
CA GLU A 40 -32.82 29.95 4.54
C GLU A 40 -32.31 31.30 5.01
N GLU A 41 -31.43 31.95 4.27
CA GLU A 41 -31.24 33.38 4.37
C GLU A 41 -31.23 34.05 2.98
N ALA A 42 -31.97 35.13 2.91
CA ALA A 42 -32.39 35.84 1.74
C ALA A 42 -31.33 36.70 1.08
N MET A 43 -31.40 36.81 -0.28
CA MET A 43 -30.58 37.75 -1.05
C MET A 43 -31.37 39.05 -1.35
N PRO A 44 -30.71 40.24 -1.41
CA PRO A 44 -31.35 41.51 -1.64
C PRO A 44 -31.55 41.82 -3.14
N SER A 45 -32.64 42.46 -3.45
CA SER A 45 -33.09 42.88 -4.77
C SER A 45 -32.31 44.06 -5.37
N VAL A 46 -31.90 43.94 -6.65
CA VAL A 46 -31.37 45.05 -7.45
C VAL A 46 -32.43 45.50 -8.49
N LYS A 47 -32.63 46.82 -8.57
CA LYS A 47 -33.62 47.52 -9.41
C LYS A 47 -33.33 47.42 -10.91
N LYS A 48 -34.39 47.17 -11.71
CA LYS A 48 -34.37 47.15 -13.17
C LYS A 48 -34.57 48.57 -13.74
N GLU A 49 -33.67 49.00 -14.63
CA GLU A 49 -33.93 50.08 -15.58
C GLU A 49 -34.39 49.48 -16.95
N LYS A 50 -35.36 50.18 -17.57
CA LYS A 50 -36.04 49.75 -18.79
C LYS A 50 -35.21 50.12 -20.02
N LEU A 51 -34.92 49.17 -20.90
CA LEU A 51 -34.48 49.38 -22.28
C LEU A 51 -35.34 48.54 -23.27
N ASP A 52 -35.56 49.15 -24.41
CA ASP A 52 -36.45 48.96 -25.53
C ASP A 52 -36.70 47.50 -26.01
N ASN A 53 -37.97 47.17 -26.31
CA ASN A 53 -38.49 45.80 -26.47
C ASN A 53 -38.32 45.17 -27.86
N GLY A 54 -37.77 45.88 -28.86
CA GLY A 54 -37.72 45.39 -30.24
C GLY A 54 -36.48 44.58 -30.63
N ILE A 55 -35.36 44.80 -29.93
CA ILE A 55 -34.08 44.11 -30.21
C ILE A 55 -33.87 42.90 -29.28
N LYS A 56 -34.65 42.80 -28.20
CA LYS A 56 -34.53 41.75 -27.21
C LYS A 56 -35.13 40.41 -27.65
N GLU A 57 -36.16 40.40 -28.52
CA GLU A 57 -36.80 39.14 -28.93
C GLU A 57 -35.95 38.35 -29.94
N SER A 58 -35.26 39.01 -30.87
CA SER A 58 -34.39 38.31 -31.81
C SER A 58 -33.09 37.77 -31.16
N VAL A 59 -32.49 38.58 -30.27
CA VAL A 59 -31.27 38.16 -29.57
C VAL A 59 -31.57 37.07 -28.52
N ASN A 60 -32.69 37.15 -27.82
CA ASN A 60 -33.10 36.09 -26.90
C ASN A 60 -33.40 34.77 -27.59
N LYS A 61 -33.96 34.80 -28.81
CA LYS A 61 -34.25 33.60 -29.58
C LYS A 61 -32.99 32.92 -30.09
N GLU A 62 -32.01 33.70 -30.58
CA GLU A 62 -30.70 33.18 -30.97
C GLU A 62 -29.90 32.66 -29.76
N ILE A 63 -30.00 33.29 -28.59
CA ILE A 63 -29.36 32.80 -27.36
C ILE A 63 -30.07 31.55 -26.83
N GLU A 64 -31.40 31.47 -26.91
CA GLU A 64 -32.12 30.25 -26.53
C GLU A 64 -31.86 29.09 -27.48
N ASP A 65 -31.71 29.33 -28.78
CA ASP A 65 -31.34 28.29 -29.75
C ASP A 65 -29.93 27.79 -29.54
N ILE A 66 -28.95 28.68 -29.26
CA ILE A 66 -27.58 28.32 -28.92
C ILE A 66 -27.51 27.59 -27.57
N LEU A 67 -28.27 28.05 -26.57
CA LEU A 67 -28.34 27.41 -25.25
C LEU A 67 -29.11 26.07 -25.28
N ASN A 68 -29.99 25.85 -26.26
CA ASN A 68 -30.67 24.58 -26.42
C ASN A 68 -29.85 23.60 -27.27
N GLU A 69 -29.07 24.06 -28.26
CA GLU A 69 -28.09 23.19 -28.95
C GLU A 69 -27.00 22.70 -28.02
N ASP A 70 -26.53 23.54 -27.05
CA ASP A 70 -25.57 23.12 -26.02
C ASP A 70 -26.20 22.26 -24.89
N LYS A 71 -27.56 22.22 -24.79
CA LYS A 71 -28.21 21.37 -23.79
C LYS A 71 -28.52 19.95 -24.28
N GLU A 72 -28.48 19.67 -25.58
CA GLU A 72 -28.72 18.31 -26.08
C GLU A 72 -27.55 17.37 -26.06
N GLU A 73 -26.31 17.78 -25.66
CA GLU A 73 -25.14 16.92 -25.70
C GLU A 73 -24.26 16.89 -24.45
N ILE A 74 -24.73 17.33 -23.30
CA ILE A 74 -24.01 16.99 -22.05
C ILE A 74 -24.98 16.23 -21.14
N GLU A 75 -25.44 15.07 -21.55
CA GLU A 75 -25.59 13.96 -20.63
C GLU A 75 -24.18 13.73 -20.08
N LYS A 76 -23.87 14.28 -18.90
CA LYS A 76 -22.67 13.91 -18.14
C LYS A 76 -22.77 12.42 -17.92
N LYS A 77 -22.21 11.63 -18.83
CA LYS A 77 -22.08 10.19 -18.66
C LYS A 77 -21.32 10.01 -17.36
N GLU A 78 -22.04 9.59 -16.33
CA GLU A 78 -21.43 9.28 -15.04
C GLU A 78 -20.29 8.31 -15.27
N TYR A 79 -19.06 8.67 -14.84
CA TYR A 79 -17.90 7.83 -15.04
C TYR A 79 -18.07 6.54 -14.23
N VAL A 80 -18.10 5.42 -14.93
CA VAL A 80 -18.21 4.09 -14.31
C VAL A 80 -16.81 3.58 -14.02
N PHE A 81 -16.47 3.46 -12.73
CA PHE A 81 -15.19 2.91 -12.32
C PHE A 81 -15.05 1.44 -12.72
N PRO A 82 -13.85 1.01 -13.16
CA PRO A 82 -13.60 -0.40 -13.46
C PRO A 82 -13.84 -1.29 -12.22
N ASN A 83 -14.47 -2.47 -12.41
CA ASN A 83 -14.64 -3.42 -11.32
C ASN A 83 -13.31 -4.13 -11.01
N THR A 84 -12.93 -4.24 -9.72
CA THR A 84 -11.72 -4.96 -9.29
C THR A 84 -11.75 -6.46 -9.64
N GLU A 85 -12.91 -7.02 -9.97
CA GLU A 85 -13.05 -8.39 -10.49
C GLU A 85 -12.32 -8.64 -11.81
N LEU A 86 -12.03 -7.59 -12.58
CA LEU A 86 -11.21 -7.66 -13.80
C LEU A 86 -9.74 -8.02 -13.50
N LEU A 87 -9.31 -7.88 -12.25
CA LEU A 87 -7.95 -8.15 -11.80
C LEU A 87 -7.82 -9.55 -11.19
N ASN A 88 -6.64 -10.15 -11.38
CA ASN A 88 -6.35 -11.46 -10.85
C ASN A 88 -6.35 -11.49 -9.32
N VAL A 89 -6.85 -12.60 -8.75
CA VAL A 89 -6.86 -12.88 -7.31
C VAL A 89 -5.66 -13.73 -6.92
N ASN A 90 -5.06 -13.44 -5.77
CA ASN A 90 -4.02 -14.30 -5.20
C ASN A 90 -4.65 -15.47 -4.43
N ASN A 91 -4.55 -16.67 -4.99
CA ASN A 91 -5.09 -17.89 -4.37
C ASN A 91 -4.13 -18.52 -3.33
N LYS A 92 -2.92 -17.95 -3.11
CA LYS A 92 -1.93 -18.48 -2.17
C LYS A 92 -2.02 -17.74 -0.83
N THR A 93 -2.85 -18.23 0.06
CA THR A 93 -3.19 -17.51 1.30
C THR A 93 -2.45 -17.94 2.57
N LYS A 94 -1.62 -18.98 2.57
CA LYS A 94 -0.97 -19.47 3.81
C LYS A 94 0.42 -20.09 3.59
N LEU A 95 1.32 -19.87 4.55
CA LEU A 95 2.58 -20.61 4.66
C LEU A 95 2.32 -22.10 4.94
N ASN A 96 2.91 -22.96 4.13
CA ASN A 96 2.87 -24.40 4.35
C ASN A 96 3.73 -24.80 5.57
N SER A 97 3.47 -25.98 6.15
CA SER A 97 4.29 -26.52 7.25
C SER A 97 5.77 -26.69 6.86
N SER A 98 6.04 -27.02 5.59
CA SER A 98 7.39 -27.10 5.02
C SER A 98 8.10 -25.73 5.04
N ASP A 99 7.39 -24.65 4.62
CA ASP A 99 7.96 -23.30 4.63
C ASP A 99 8.33 -22.83 6.04
N LYS A 100 7.49 -23.15 7.03
CA LYS A 100 7.77 -22.81 8.44
C LYS A 100 9.02 -23.52 8.96
N LYS A 101 9.19 -24.79 8.59
CA LYS A 101 10.39 -25.56 8.97
C LYS A 101 11.64 -24.94 8.34
N GLU A 102 11.60 -24.62 7.04
CA GLU A 102 12.74 -23.95 6.35
C GLU A 102 13.12 -22.62 6.99
N LEU A 103 12.14 -21.84 7.45
CA LEU A 103 12.40 -20.57 8.15
C LEU A 103 13.09 -20.79 9.50
N ILE A 104 12.67 -21.81 10.27
CA ILE A 104 13.30 -22.16 11.53
C ILE A 104 14.74 -22.67 11.31
N ASP A 105 14.94 -23.54 10.34
CA ASP A 105 16.26 -24.06 9.99
C ASP A 105 17.20 -22.94 9.55
N SER A 106 16.69 -21.97 8.78
CA SER A 106 17.45 -20.78 8.37
C SER A 106 17.80 -19.88 9.56
N ALA A 107 16.89 -19.71 10.53
CA ALA A 107 17.12 -18.94 11.74
C ALA A 107 18.22 -19.58 12.61
N ASN A 108 18.15 -20.91 12.81
CA ASN A 108 19.17 -21.65 13.55
C ASN A 108 20.54 -21.55 12.87
N LYS A 109 20.59 -21.72 11.55
CA LYS A 109 21.83 -21.61 10.78
C LYS A 109 22.43 -20.20 10.84
N LEU A 110 21.58 -19.15 10.88
CA LEU A 110 22.04 -17.78 11.08
C LEU A 110 22.68 -17.59 12.46
N GLU A 111 22.06 -18.11 13.54
CA GLU A 111 22.61 -18.08 14.88
C GLU A 111 23.95 -18.83 14.95
N GLU A 112 24.03 -20.03 14.36
CA GLU A 112 25.28 -20.84 14.30
C GLU A 112 26.40 -20.10 13.54
N THR A 113 26.04 -19.47 12.39
CA THR A 113 27.00 -18.68 11.60
C THR A 113 27.59 -17.55 12.46
N LEU A 114 26.71 -16.74 13.07
CA LEU A 114 27.15 -15.65 13.95
C LEU A 114 27.98 -16.15 15.13
N GLY A 115 27.56 -17.26 15.75
CA GLY A 115 28.28 -17.90 16.85
C GLY A 115 29.69 -18.34 16.47
N SER A 116 29.91 -18.85 15.25
CA SER A 116 31.24 -19.27 14.75
C SER A 116 32.21 -18.09 14.62
N PHE A 117 31.70 -16.87 14.41
CA PHE A 117 32.49 -15.62 14.41
C PHE A 117 32.52 -14.93 15.78
N GLY A 118 32.08 -15.62 16.84
CA GLY A 118 32.09 -15.10 18.20
C GLY A 118 31.10 -13.94 18.42
N VAL A 119 29.98 -13.97 17.73
CA VAL A 119 28.86 -13.06 17.89
C VAL A 119 27.70 -13.84 18.51
N ASP A 120 27.39 -13.59 19.78
CA ASP A 120 26.26 -14.18 20.47
C ASP A 120 25.02 -13.29 20.21
N ALA A 121 24.10 -13.80 19.43
CA ALA A 121 22.83 -13.13 19.10
C ALA A 121 21.73 -14.18 18.90
N LYS A 122 20.48 -13.83 19.26
CA LYS A 122 19.34 -14.71 19.16
C LYS A 122 18.31 -14.16 18.18
N VAL A 123 17.77 -15.01 17.32
CA VAL A 123 16.66 -14.67 16.44
C VAL A 123 15.36 -14.65 17.26
N VAL A 124 14.78 -13.47 17.44
CA VAL A 124 13.54 -13.28 18.21
C VAL A 124 12.30 -13.32 17.34
N GLN A 125 12.43 -12.90 16.08
CA GLN A 125 11.32 -12.86 15.14
C GLN A 125 11.79 -13.13 13.72
N VAL A 126 10.97 -13.84 12.96
CA VAL A 126 11.15 -14.05 11.52
C VAL A 126 9.89 -13.58 10.80
N THR A 127 10.05 -12.66 9.86
CA THR A 127 8.96 -12.14 9.02
C THR A 127 9.22 -12.51 7.57
N LYS A 128 8.37 -13.37 6.99
CA LYS A 128 8.47 -13.76 5.57
C LYS A 128 7.69 -12.74 4.76
N GLY A 129 8.37 -11.94 3.97
CA GLY A 129 7.79 -11.04 2.98
C GLY A 129 7.68 -11.67 1.60
N PRO A 130 7.16 -10.93 0.60
CA PRO A 130 7.00 -11.45 -0.77
C PRO A 130 8.32 -11.74 -1.48
N SER A 131 9.34 -10.92 -1.28
CA SER A 131 10.64 -11.01 -1.95
C SER A 131 11.79 -11.33 -1.02
N VAL A 132 11.69 -10.95 0.27
CA VAL A 132 12.74 -11.14 1.28
C VAL A 132 12.14 -11.70 2.56
N THR A 133 12.96 -12.43 3.30
CA THR A 133 12.66 -12.85 4.68
C THR A 133 13.54 -12.02 5.63
N ARG A 134 12.92 -11.39 6.62
CA ARG A 134 13.59 -10.59 7.63
C ARG A 134 13.72 -11.39 8.93
N PHE A 135 14.96 -11.54 9.41
CA PHE A 135 15.30 -12.10 10.71
C PHE A 135 15.62 -10.95 11.65
N GLU A 136 14.87 -10.83 12.74
CA GLU A 136 15.15 -9.85 13.79
C GLU A 136 15.98 -10.53 14.88
N LEU A 137 17.20 -10.03 15.09
CA LEU A 137 18.13 -10.56 16.07
C LEU A 137 18.26 -9.61 17.25
N GLN A 138 18.33 -10.20 18.42
CA GLN A 138 18.72 -9.52 19.65
C GLN A 138 20.15 -9.91 20.02
N PRO A 139 21.13 -9.00 19.86
CA PRO A 139 22.50 -9.26 20.30
C PRO A 139 22.60 -9.37 21.83
N SER A 140 23.43 -10.24 22.33
CA SER A 140 23.72 -10.31 23.76
C SER A 140 24.44 -9.06 24.26
N PRO A 141 24.32 -8.69 25.55
CA PRO A 141 25.00 -7.54 26.12
C PRO A 141 26.53 -7.58 25.86
N GLY A 142 27.05 -6.44 25.37
CA GLY A 142 28.45 -6.30 25.02
C GLY A 142 28.84 -6.65 23.59
N VAL A 143 27.92 -7.20 22.78
CA VAL A 143 28.12 -7.40 21.34
C VAL A 143 28.01 -6.07 20.61
N LYS A 144 29.06 -5.68 19.88
CA LYS A 144 29.05 -4.48 19.05
C LYS A 144 28.26 -4.73 17.76
N VAL A 145 27.28 -3.85 17.46
CA VAL A 145 26.46 -3.92 16.25
C VAL A 145 27.31 -3.93 14.97
N SER A 146 28.39 -3.15 14.93
CA SER A 146 29.33 -3.12 13.81
C SER A 146 29.95 -4.48 13.49
N LYS A 147 30.13 -5.36 14.49
CA LYS A 147 30.64 -6.72 14.27
C LYS A 147 29.63 -7.54 13.43
N ILE A 148 28.35 -7.38 13.67
CA ILE A 148 27.28 -8.05 12.88
C ILE A 148 27.26 -7.50 11.45
N VAL A 149 27.31 -6.18 11.30
CA VAL A 149 27.26 -5.52 9.97
C VAL A 149 28.43 -5.95 9.09
N ASN A 150 29.61 -6.09 9.65
CA ASN A 150 30.81 -6.50 8.91
C ASN A 150 30.79 -7.99 8.48
N LEU A 151 29.90 -8.81 9.03
CA LEU A 151 29.72 -10.21 8.65
C LEU A 151 28.69 -10.44 7.55
N SER A 152 28.27 -9.40 6.82
CA SER A 152 27.22 -9.50 5.78
C SER A 152 27.53 -10.58 4.74
N ASP A 153 28.77 -10.66 4.25
CA ASP A 153 29.19 -11.63 3.24
C ASP A 153 29.30 -13.05 3.80
N ASP A 154 29.78 -13.18 5.04
CA ASP A 154 29.85 -14.47 5.75
C ASP A 154 28.46 -15.03 6.05
N ILE A 155 27.53 -14.16 6.45
CA ILE A 155 26.12 -14.52 6.65
C ILE A 155 25.48 -14.95 5.33
N ALA A 156 25.70 -14.21 4.24
CA ALA A 156 25.19 -14.55 2.92
C ALA A 156 25.72 -15.92 2.48
N LEU A 157 27.01 -16.18 2.66
CA LEU A 157 27.64 -17.47 2.37
C LEU A 157 27.04 -18.58 3.24
N GLY A 158 26.94 -18.36 4.55
CA GLY A 158 26.35 -19.31 5.50
C GLY A 158 24.93 -19.72 5.15
N LEU A 159 24.10 -18.79 4.70
CA LEU A 159 22.70 -19.02 4.30
C LEU A 159 22.54 -19.44 2.84
N ALA A 160 23.62 -19.54 2.07
CA ALA A 160 23.61 -19.78 0.62
C ALA A 160 22.70 -18.78 -0.12
N ALA A 161 22.76 -17.51 0.29
CA ALA A 161 22.02 -16.40 -0.31
C ALA A 161 22.92 -15.60 -1.27
N SER A 162 22.33 -14.93 -2.26
CA SER A 162 23.05 -14.05 -3.19
C SER A 162 23.60 -12.78 -2.57
N GLY A 163 23.16 -12.45 -1.36
CA GLY A 163 23.56 -11.32 -0.55
C GLY A 163 22.54 -11.12 0.57
N VAL A 164 22.89 -10.35 1.60
CA VAL A 164 21.98 -9.96 2.68
C VAL A 164 22.03 -8.45 2.87
N ARG A 165 20.93 -7.87 3.34
CA ARG A 165 20.87 -6.47 3.77
C ARG A 165 20.72 -6.43 5.29
N ILE A 166 21.60 -5.68 5.96
CA ILE A 166 21.55 -5.53 7.41
C ILE A 166 21.08 -4.12 7.77
N GLU A 167 20.02 -4.05 8.56
CA GLU A 167 19.50 -2.84 9.16
C GLU A 167 19.79 -2.83 10.65
N ALA A 168 20.72 -1.98 11.07
CA ALA A 168 21.24 -2.01 12.42
C ALA A 168 21.49 -0.59 12.97
N PRO A 169 20.71 -0.16 13.97
CA PRO A 169 19.57 -0.85 14.59
C PRO A 169 18.29 -0.75 13.73
N ILE A 170 17.29 -1.60 14.02
CA ILE A 170 15.94 -1.43 13.48
C ILE A 170 15.33 -0.18 14.12
N PRO A 171 14.74 0.76 13.34
CA PRO A 171 14.08 1.93 13.91
C PRO A 171 13.02 1.56 14.94
N GLY A 172 13.13 2.16 16.14
CA GLY A 172 12.20 1.91 17.25
C GLY A 172 12.34 0.57 17.98
N LYS A 173 13.35 -0.26 17.65
CA LYS A 173 13.60 -1.55 18.31
C LYS A 173 15.07 -1.70 18.73
N ALA A 174 15.31 -2.35 19.88
CA ALA A 174 16.66 -2.76 20.32
C ALA A 174 17.06 -4.08 19.64
N ALA A 175 17.02 -4.14 18.32
CA ALA A 175 17.27 -5.33 17.52
C ALA A 175 17.98 -4.98 16.21
N VAL A 176 18.59 -5.99 15.60
CA VAL A 176 19.22 -5.92 14.28
C VAL A 176 18.39 -6.73 13.30
N GLY A 177 18.02 -6.15 12.15
CA GLY A 177 17.31 -6.83 11.07
C GLY A 177 18.28 -7.34 10.02
N ILE A 178 18.16 -8.62 9.66
CA ILE A 178 18.88 -9.22 8.53
C ILE A 178 17.84 -9.66 7.51
N GLU A 179 17.88 -9.05 6.33
CA GLU A 179 16.99 -9.35 5.22
C GLU A 179 17.71 -10.27 4.23
N VAL A 180 17.11 -11.43 4.02
CA VAL A 180 17.64 -12.48 3.13
C VAL A 180 16.68 -12.65 1.95
N PRO A 181 17.15 -12.58 0.69
CA PRO A 181 16.31 -12.81 -0.48
C PRO A 181 15.66 -14.19 -0.45
N ASN A 182 14.37 -14.26 -0.75
CA ASN A 182 13.66 -15.53 -0.85
C ASN A 182 14.11 -16.32 -2.08
N LYS A 183 14.32 -17.63 -1.95
CA LYS A 183 14.61 -18.52 -3.08
C LYS A 183 13.46 -18.52 -4.10
N LYS A 184 12.22 -18.42 -3.63
CA LYS A 184 11.02 -18.26 -4.44
C LYS A 184 10.31 -16.99 -4.02
N GLN A 185 10.20 -16.06 -4.95
CA GLN A 185 9.43 -14.85 -4.75
C GLN A 185 7.92 -15.16 -4.86
N THR A 186 7.12 -14.49 -4.04
CA THR A 186 5.66 -14.57 -4.11
C THR A 186 5.16 -13.27 -4.75
N PRO A 187 4.44 -13.33 -5.89
CA PRO A 187 3.91 -12.14 -6.51
C PRO A 187 2.87 -11.47 -5.60
N VAL A 188 2.90 -10.14 -5.54
CA VAL A 188 1.86 -9.31 -4.94
C VAL A 188 0.93 -8.87 -6.06
N PHE A 189 -0.34 -9.18 -5.97
CA PHE A 189 -1.32 -8.81 -6.99
C PHE A 189 -1.83 -7.40 -6.76
N LEU A 190 -2.01 -6.64 -7.85
CA LEU A 190 -2.49 -5.27 -7.80
C LEU A 190 -3.83 -5.17 -7.07
N ARG A 191 -4.73 -6.13 -7.31
CA ARG A 191 -6.03 -6.22 -6.66
C ARG A 191 -5.94 -6.18 -5.13
N GLU A 192 -4.98 -6.92 -4.54
CA GLU A 192 -4.79 -6.96 -3.08
C GLU A 192 -4.51 -5.57 -2.47
N VAL A 193 -3.84 -4.71 -3.24
CA VAL A 193 -3.53 -3.34 -2.78
C VAL A 193 -4.68 -2.39 -3.06
N LEU A 194 -5.36 -2.53 -4.21
CA LEU A 194 -6.51 -1.69 -4.56
C LEU A 194 -7.72 -1.91 -3.64
N ASP A 195 -7.96 -3.18 -3.23
CA ASP A 195 -9.04 -3.54 -2.30
C ASP A 195 -8.68 -3.24 -0.82
N SER A 196 -7.42 -2.84 -0.53
CA SER A 196 -6.99 -2.56 0.85
C SER A 196 -7.58 -1.27 1.41
N LYS A 197 -7.74 -1.21 2.75
CA LYS A 197 -8.17 0.02 3.45
C LYS A 197 -7.20 1.18 3.21
N GLU A 198 -5.90 0.90 3.14
CA GLU A 198 -4.86 1.91 2.89
C GLU A 198 -5.04 2.61 1.54
N PHE A 199 -5.58 1.92 0.55
CA PHE A 199 -5.88 2.49 -0.76
C PHE A 199 -7.27 3.11 -0.81
N THR A 200 -8.32 2.37 -0.42
CA THR A 200 -9.73 2.79 -0.53
C THR A 200 -10.02 4.02 0.33
N SER A 201 -9.57 4.04 1.59
CA SER A 201 -9.75 5.16 2.53
C SER A 201 -8.68 6.25 2.41
N SER A 202 -7.78 6.17 1.42
CA SER A 202 -6.71 7.16 1.24
C SER A 202 -7.26 8.51 0.79
N ASN A 203 -6.96 9.57 1.56
CA ASN A 203 -7.25 10.97 1.24
C ASN A 203 -6.15 11.64 0.38
N LYS A 204 -5.24 10.86 -0.21
CA LYS A 204 -4.20 11.36 -1.11
C LYS A 204 -4.83 11.83 -2.41
N LYS A 205 -4.32 12.94 -2.99
CA LYS A 205 -4.88 13.54 -4.20
C LYS A 205 -4.75 12.64 -5.44
N LEU A 206 -3.60 11.94 -5.56
CA LEU A 206 -3.32 11.00 -6.65
C LEU A 206 -2.71 9.73 -6.06
N ALA A 207 -3.54 8.95 -5.32
CA ALA A 207 -3.14 7.70 -4.71
C ALA A 207 -2.83 6.64 -5.76
N PHE A 208 -1.73 5.92 -5.62
CA PHE A 208 -1.42 4.76 -6.44
C PHE A 208 -0.83 3.62 -5.60
N ALA A 209 -1.10 2.39 -6.02
CA ALA A 209 -0.63 1.19 -5.37
C ALA A 209 0.85 0.95 -5.67
N LEU A 210 1.68 0.82 -4.62
CA LEU A 210 3.10 0.46 -4.73
C LEU A 210 3.34 -1.03 -4.51
N GLY A 211 2.60 -1.66 -3.61
CA GLY A 211 2.77 -3.06 -3.24
C GLY A 211 2.54 -3.30 -1.76
N LYS A 212 3.25 -4.28 -1.20
CA LYS A 212 3.25 -4.58 0.23
C LYS A 212 4.65 -4.42 0.82
N ASP A 213 4.73 -3.97 2.05
CA ASP A 213 5.98 -3.98 2.82
C ASP A 213 6.33 -5.40 3.29
N ILE A 214 7.45 -5.54 4.02
CA ILE A 214 7.89 -6.83 4.56
C ILE A 214 6.91 -7.37 5.60
N GLY A 215 6.19 -6.48 6.31
CA GLY A 215 5.17 -6.84 7.31
C GLY A 215 3.85 -7.27 6.71
N GLY A 216 3.66 -7.06 5.38
CA GLY A 216 2.43 -7.37 4.65
C GLY A 216 1.45 -6.21 4.53
N ALA A 217 1.75 -5.05 5.13
CA ALA A 217 0.92 -3.87 5.00
C ALA A 217 0.99 -3.30 3.58
N CYS A 218 -0.15 -2.88 3.05
CA CYS A 218 -0.22 -2.28 1.73
C CYS A 218 0.38 -0.88 1.72
N VAL A 219 1.26 -0.62 0.74
CA VAL A 219 1.94 0.66 0.58
C VAL A 219 1.32 1.42 -0.57
N VAL A 220 0.82 2.62 -0.27
CA VAL A 220 0.16 3.52 -1.22
C VAL A 220 0.97 4.81 -1.36
N GLY A 221 1.36 5.14 -2.58
CA GLY A 221 2.03 6.39 -2.91
C GLY A 221 1.06 7.55 -3.12
N ASP A 222 1.58 8.76 -3.28
CA ASP A 222 0.83 9.96 -3.70
C ASP A 222 1.61 10.67 -4.81
N LEU A 223 1.15 10.53 -6.04
CA LEU A 223 1.83 11.11 -7.20
C LEU A 223 1.84 12.65 -7.14
N SER A 224 0.83 13.26 -6.52
CA SER A 224 0.76 14.73 -6.37
C SER A 224 1.91 15.32 -5.53
N LYS A 225 2.53 14.50 -4.68
CA LYS A 225 3.69 14.87 -3.87
C LYS A 225 5.03 14.55 -4.54
N MET A 226 4.99 14.02 -5.76
CA MET A 226 6.16 13.62 -6.55
C MET A 226 6.22 14.44 -7.86
N PRO A 227 6.53 15.75 -7.82
CA PRO A 227 6.47 16.63 -9.00
C PRO A 227 7.45 16.19 -10.11
N HIS A 228 8.56 15.54 -9.72
CA HIS A 228 9.54 14.96 -10.63
C HIS A 228 9.89 13.55 -10.15
N THR A 229 9.47 12.53 -10.90
CA THR A 229 9.74 11.13 -10.58
C THR A 229 10.50 10.45 -11.70
N LEU A 230 11.65 9.87 -11.37
CA LEU A 230 12.44 9.04 -12.26
C LEU A 230 12.28 7.58 -11.92
N ILE A 231 11.81 6.77 -12.88
CA ILE A 231 11.73 5.31 -12.75
C ILE A 231 12.83 4.71 -13.61
N ALA A 232 13.86 4.15 -12.98
CA ALA A 232 15.02 3.57 -13.64
C ALA A 232 15.25 2.11 -13.22
N GLY A 233 15.91 1.34 -14.08
CA GLY A 233 16.25 -0.06 -13.83
C GLY A 233 16.72 -0.75 -15.11
N ALA A 234 17.34 -1.92 -14.98
CA ALA A 234 17.79 -2.74 -16.10
C ALA A 234 16.61 -3.25 -16.95
N THR A 235 16.88 -3.75 -18.14
CA THR A 235 15.87 -4.41 -18.99
C THR A 235 15.29 -5.60 -18.22
N GLY A 236 13.96 -5.73 -18.23
CA GLY A 236 13.25 -6.78 -17.47
C GLY A 236 13.04 -6.51 -15.99
N SER A 237 13.49 -5.37 -15.44
CA SER A 237 13.32 -5.02 -14.02
C SER A 237 11.90 -4.64 -13.62
N GLY A 238 10.95 -4.52 -14.57
CA GLY A 238 9.56 -4.20 -14.30
C GLY A 238 9.19 -2.71 -14.39
N LYS A 239 10.04 -1.83 -14.99
CA LYS A 239 9.73 -0.40 -15.16
C LYS A 239 8.36 -0.14 -15.77
N SER A 240 8.07 -0.78 -16.92
CA SER A 240 6.77 -0.63 -17.62
C SER A 240 5.62 -1.18 -16.80
N VAL A 241 5.83 -2.26 -16.05
CA VAL A 241 4.82 -2.83 -15.14
C VAL A 241 4.51 -1.85 -14.01
N CYS A 242 5.51 -1.20 -13.44
CA CYS A 242 5.34 -0.17 -12.41
C CYS A 242 4.51 1.01 -12.94
N ILE A 243 4.82 1.51 -14.15
CA ILE A 243 4.06 2.60 -14.78
C ILE A 243 2.62 2.17 -15.04
N ASN A 244 2.40 0.96 -15.57
CA ASN A 244 1.07 0.44 -15.81
C ASN A 244 0.27 0.30 -14.50
N SER A 245 0.88 -0.20 -13.43
CA SER A 245 0.24 -0.31 -12.11
C SER A 245 -0.16 1.05 -11.55
N LEU A 246 0.68 2.08 -11.77
CA LEU A 246 0.38 3.46 -11.40
C LEU A 246 -0.85 3.98 -12.17
N ILE A 247 -0.85 3.86 -13.51
CA ILE A 247 -1.95 4.32 -14.37
C ILE A 247 -3.24 3.60 -14.00
N ILE A 248 -3.21 2.27 -13.86
CA ILE A 248 -4.37 1.47 -13.48
C ILE A 248 -4.88 1.91 -12.10
N SER A 249 -4.00 2.15 -11.12
CA SER A 249 -4.42 2.64 -9.80
C SER A 249 -5.20 3.94 -9.87
N LEU A 250 -4.80 4.88 -10.74
CA LEU A 250 -5.51 6.14 -10.94
C LEU A 250 -6.89 5.91 -11.58
N LEU A 251 -6.98 5.03 -12.60
CA LEU A 251 -8.24 4.70 -13.27
C LEU A 251 -9.27 4.04 -12.34
N TYR A 252 -8.82 3.31 -11.32
CA TYR A 252 -9.70 2.67 -10.34
C TYR A 252 -10.18 3.60 -9.22
N LYS A 253 -9.60 4.80 -9.09
CA LYS A 253 -9.92 5.69 -7.96
C LYS A 253 -10.41 7.08 -8.37
N TYR A 254 -10.03 7.57 -9.55
CA TYR A 254 -10.31 8.95 -9.96
C TYR A 254 -11.04 8.98 -11.29
N SER A 255 -11.98 9.94 -11.43
CA SER A 255 -12.64 10.28 -12.68
C SER A 255 -11.68 11.08 -13.59
N PRO A 256 -12.02 11.24 -14.88
CA PRO A 256 -11.25 12.06 -15.82
C PRO A 256 -11.27 13.57 -15.54
N ASP A 257 -12.20 14.05 -14.68
CA ASP A 257 -12.43 15.47 -14.36
C ASP A 257 -11.38 16.07 -13.41
#